data_f0f5f5e43fa2458c3ce1bec50927a0e9
#
_entry.id   f0f5f5e43fa2458c3ce1bec50927a0e9
#
_cell.length_a   1.000
_cell.length_b   1.000
_cell.length_c   1.000
_cell.angle_alpha   90.00
_cell.angle_beta   90.00
_cell.angle_gamma   90.00
#
_symmetry.space_group_name_H-M   'P 1'
#
loop_
_entity.id
_entity.type
_entity.pdbx_description
1 polymer ?
#
loop_
_entity_poly.entity_id
_entity_poly.type
_entity_poly.pdbx_seq_one_letter_code
_entity_poly.pdbx_strand_id
1 'polypeptide(L)'
;MKVKKAFQVTKLFHPSFDEEYALQLCKKFELNTKKKIKSLSTGYQSIFKNILALSVNVPYVFFDEPVLGLDAYHRDLFYKLLIEKYSISPFTAVISTHLIEEVATVIENVIIIKKGTIIKNQSCEELLSSGYCISGTASQIDSYLFSYGSSQELIGTDSIGGLKTAYLLGTPDSSAVSGLEVSQMDLQKLFIQLTNS
;
A
#
# COMPACT_ATOMS: atom_id res chain seq x y z
N MET A 1 6.02 18.38 25.18
CA MET A 1 6.88 19.14 24.26
C MET A 1 5.99 19.75 23.17
N LYS A 2 6.27 20.96 22.66
CA LYS A 2 5.60 21.56 21.49
C LYS A 2 6.22 21.03 20.20
N VAL A 3 5.44 21.01 19.09
CA VAL A 3 5.90 20.54 17.77
C VAL A 3 7.21 21.23 17.35
N LYS A 4 7.27 22.57 17.36
CA LYS A 4 8.51 23.32 17.03
C LYS A 4 9.71 22.91 17.85
N LYS A 5 9.51 22.65 19.19
CA LYS A 5 10.62 22.21 20.06
C LYS A 5 11.10 20.81 19.72
N ALA A 6 10.19 19.93 19.24
CA ALA A 6 10.57 18.59 18.78
C ALA A 6 11.49 18.67 17.56
N PHE A 7 11.22 19.52 16.57
CA PHE A 7 12.11 19.72 15.42
C PHE A 7 13.50 20.17 15.84
N GLN A 8 13.59 21.13 16.75
CA GLN A 8 14.90 21.57 17.29
C GLN A 8 15.65 20.44 17.99
N VAL A 9 14.95 19.59 18.74
CA VAL A 9 15.55 18.42 19.40
C VAL A 9 15.97 17.38 18.35
N THR A 10 15.12 17.11 17.34
CA THR A 10 15.48 16.18 16.26
C THR A 10 16.75 16.62 15.55
N LYS A 11 16.92 17.91 15.27
CA LYS A 11 18.12 18.44 14.62
C LYS A 11 19.40 18.23 15.42
N LEU A 12 19.31 18.19 16.76
CA LEU A 12 20.48 17.90 17.62
C LEU A 12 20.96 16.44 17.46
N PHE A 13 20.06 15.48 17.25
CA PHE A 13 20.37 14.06 17.07
C PHE A 13 20.59 13.66 15.61
N HIS A 14 19.97 14.40 14.68
CA HIS A 14 20.06 14.19 13.24
C HIS A 14 20.47 15.50 12.55
N PRO A 15 21.75 15.77 12.40
CA PRO A 15 22.26 17.02 11.79
C PRO A 15 21.73 17.25 10.36
N SER A 16 21.39 16.16 9.64
CA SER A 16 20.77 16.19 8.30
C SER A 16 19.29 16.64 8.29
N PHE A 17 18.65 16.77 9.48
CA PHE A 17 17.25 17.17 9.57
C PHE A 17 17.01 18.56 9.00
N ASP A 18 16.12 18.67 8.03
CA ASP A 18 15.74 19.92 7.38
C ASP A 18 14.54 20.55 8.12
N GLU A 19 14.86 21.47 9.06
CA GLU A 19 13.84 22.17 9.85
C GLU A 19 12.99 23.10 8.97
N GLU A 20 13.57 23.69 7.92
CA GLU A 20 12.84 24.58 7.03
C GLU A 20 11.79 23.80 6.23
N TYR A 21 12.18 22.68 5.64
CA TYR A 21 11.25 21.78 4.96
C TYR A 21 10.16 21.27 5.90
N ALA A 22 10.50 20.86 7.13
CA ALA A 22 9.52 20.46 8.13
C ALA A 22 8.48 21.55 8.43
N LEU A 23 8.91 22.82 8.51
CA LEU A 23 8.01 23.96 8.70
C LEU A 23 7.13 24.23 7.47
N GLN A 24 7.64 24.02 6.25
CA GLN A 24 6.85 24.10 5.02
C GLN A 24 5.78 23.01 5.00
N LEU A 25 6.13 21.76 5.36
CA LEU A 25 5.18 20.66 5.50
C LEU A 25 4.11 20.95 6.55
N CYS A 26 4.48 21.54 7.70
CA CYS A 26 3.50 21.96 8.70
C CYS A 26 2.46 22.95 8.13
N LYS A 27 2.85 23.83 7.22
CA LYS A 27 1.91 24.75 6.56
C LYS A 27 0.98 23.98 5.60
N LYS A 28 1.54 23.08 4.78
CA LYS A 28 0.75 22.25 3.84
C LYS A 28 -0.29 21.37 4.56
N PHE A 29 0.07 20.80 5.72
CA PHE A 29 -0.82 19.98 6.55
C PHE A 29 -1.63 20.74 7.60
N GLU A 30 -1.55 22.08 7.62
CA GLU A 30 -2.21 22.92 8.62
C GLU A 30 -1.87 22.56 10.08
N LEU A 31 -0.69 21.99 10.31
CA LEU A 31 -0.24 21.58 11.63
C LEU A 31 0.28 22.77 12.42
N ASN A 32 -0.41 23.12 13.52
CA ASN A 32 0.00 24.21 14.39
C ASN A 32 1.23 23.85 15.24
N THR A 33 2.39 24.42 14.89
CA THR A 33 3.69 24.15 15.53
C THR A 33 3.79 24.63 16.99
N LYS A 34 2.85 25.47 17.47
CA LYS A 34 2.79 25.95 18.87
C LYS A 34 2.05 24.96 19.78
N LYS A 35 1.23 24.02 19.24
CA LYS A 35 0.54 23.01 20.02
C LYS A 35 1.52 22.02 20.65
N LYS A 36 1.11 21.43 21.80
CA LYS A 36 1.81 20.30 22.41
C LYS A 36 1.50 19.02 21.62
N ILE A 37 2.49 18.17 21.38
CA ILE A 37 2.30 16.89 20.66
C ILE A 37 1.20 16.05 21.32
N LYS A 38 1.15 15.99 22.67
CA LYS A 38 0.13 15.26 23.42
C LYS A 38 -1.30 15.78 23.23
N SER A 39 -1.48 17.00 22.74
CA SER A 39 -2.80 17.62 22.49
C SER A 39 -3.24 17.54 21.03
N LEU A 40 -2.46 16.89 20.17
CA LEU A 40 -2.85 16.64 18.78
C LEU A 40 -3.85 15.47 18.74
N SER A 41 -4.79 15.52 17.80
CA SER A 41 -5.61 14.35 17.44
C SER A 41 -4.74 13.23 16.88
N THR A 42 -5.24 12.01 16.83
CA THR A 42 -4.52 10.85 16.27
C THR A 42 -4.01 11.15 14.85
N GLY A 43 -4.85 11.71 13.96
CA GLY A 43 -4.43 12.08 12.63
C GLY A 43 -3.31 13.14 12.62
N TYR A 44 -3.42 14.19 13.43
CA TYR A 44 -2.34 15.18 13.53
C TYR A 44 -1.06 14.64 14.18
N GLN A 45 -1.14 13.58 15.01
CA GLN A 45 0.06 12.88 15.49
C GLN A 45 0.71 12.08 14.37
N SER A 46 -0.07 11.42 13.50
CA SER A 46 0.44 10.75 12.30
C SER A 46 1.09 11.77 11.34
N ILE A 47 0.43 12.88 11.06
CA ILE A 47 1.01 13.99 10.26
C ILE A 47 2.34 14.47 10.85
N PHE A 48 2.42 14.68 12.16
CA PHE A 48 3.65 15.11 12.82
C PHE A 48 4.79 14.10 12.64
N LYS A 49 4.51 12.80 12.79
CA LYS A 49 5.50 11.73 12.57
C LYS A 49 5.97 11.69 11.11
N ASN A 50 5.04 11.81 10.16
CA ASN A 50 5.35 11.82 8.73
C ASN A 50 6.22 13.03 8.35
N ILE A 51 5.94 14.21 8.90
CA ILE A 51 6.77 15.41 8.69
C ILE A 51 8.19 15.17 9.21
N LEU A 52 8.35 14.59 10.40
CA LEU A 52 9.68 14.24 10.92
C LEU A 52 10.41 13.29 9.97
N ALA A 53 9.74 12.21 9.55
CA ALA A 53 10.31 11.19 8.70
C ALA A 53 10.76 11.72 7.33
N LEU A 54 9.92 12.55 6.69
CA LEU A 54 10.23 13.16 5.39
C LEU A 54 11.36 14.22 5.47
N SER A 55 11.59 14.80 6.66
CA SER A 55 12.56 15.88 6.84
C SER A 55 13.91 15.43 7.40
N VAL A 56 14.07 14.16 7.78
CA VAL A 56 15.30 13.69 8.44
C VAL A 56 16.48 13.48 7.48
N ASN A 57 16.23 13.35 6.18
CA ASN A 57 17.23 13.15 5.11
C ASN A 57 18.20 12.00 5.39
N VAL A 58 17.65 10.80 5.60
CA VAL A 58 18.39 9.54 5.75
C VAL A 58 18.09 8.59 4.58
N PRO A 59 18.98 7.64 4.26
CA PRO A 59 18.83 6.75 3.10
C PRO A 59 17.69 5.74 3.24
N TYR A 60 17.23 5.42 4.45
CA TYR A 60 16.14 4.47 4.73
C TYR A 60 15.16 5.07 5.71
N VAL A 61 13.87 5.05 5.36
CA VAL A 61 12.78 5.54 6.21
C VAL A 61 11.70 4.48 6.28
N PHE A 62 11.29 4.15 7.51
CA PHE A 62 10.18 3.23 7.77
C PHE A 62 8.95 4.01 8.20
N PHE A 63 7.88 3.84 7.45
CA PHE A 63 6.56 4.40 7.74
C PHE A 63 5.64 3.29 8.22
N ASP A 64 5.24 3.36 9.49
CA ASP A 64 4.28 2.42 10.08
C ASP A 64 2.91 3.08 10.13
N GLU A 65 1.97 2.55 9.32
CA GLU A 65 0.60 3.06 9.15
C GLU A 65 0.56 4.60 8.94
N PRO A 66 1.28 5.16 7.95
CA PRO A 66 1.49 6.61 7.86
C PRO A 66 0.21 7.41 7.65
N VAL A 67 -0.81 6.82 7.04
CA VAL A 67 -2.06 7.50 6.71
C VAL A 67 -3.23 7.10 7.62
N LEU A 68 -2.98 6.29 8.63
CA LEU A 68 -4.00 5.89 9.58
C LEU A 68 -4.54 7.10 10.35
N GLY A 69 -5.88 7.25 10.36
CA GLY A 69 -6.57 8.36 11.02
C GLY A 69 -6.54 9.68 10.27
N LEU A 70 -6.02 9.70 9.04
CA LEU A 70 -6.10 10.85 8.14
C LEU A 70 -7.40 10.79 7.32
N ASP A 71 -7.94 11.96 6.99
CA ASP A 71 -8.97 12.10 5.97
C ASP A 71 -8.39 11.92 4.55
N ALA A 72 -9.23 11.77 3.55
CA ALA A 72 -8.83 11.52 2.18
C ALA A 72 -7.88 12.59 1.61
N TYR A 73 -8.09 13.87 1.96
CA TYR A 73 -7.22 14.96 1.50
C TYR A 73 -5.80 14.83 2.05
N HIS A 74 -5.67 14.58 3.36
CA HIS A 74 -4.35 14.46 3.99
C HIS A 74 -3.61 13.18 3.60
N ARG A 75 -4.34 12.09 3.25
CA ARG A 75 -3.73 10.86 2.70
C ARG A 75 -3.11 11.14 1.32
N ASP A 76 -3.89 11.71 0.41
CA ASP A 76 -3.42 12.08 -0.93
C ASP A 76 -2.23 13.04 -0.86
N LEU A 77 -2.32 14.05 0.01
CA LEU A 77 -1.22 15.00 0.25
C LEU A 77 0.05 14.30 0.75
N PHE A 78 -0.07 13.33 1.65
CA PHE A 78 1.10 12.58 2.15
C PHE A 78 1.81 11.84 1.01
N TYR A 79 1.09 11.08 0.20
CA TYR A 79 1.69 10.33 -0.90
C TYR A 79 2.28 11.23 -1.98
N LYS A 80 1.63 12.33 -2.31
CA LYS A 80 2.20 13.35 -3.21
C LYS A 80 3.52 13.90 -2.70
N LEU A 81 3.59 14.26 -1.42
CA LEU A 81 4.81 14.80 -0.80
C LEU A 81 5.91 13.74 -0.68
N LEU A 82 5.56 12.48 -0.46
CA LEU A 82 6.49 11.35 -0.46
C LEU A 82 7.14 11.20 -1.83
N ILE A 83 6.35 11.17 -2.91
CA ILE A 83 6.84 11.07 -4.29
C ILE A 83 7.65 12.32 -4.67
N GLU A 84 7.16 13.51 -4.34
CA GLU A 84 7.89 14.79 -4.57
C GLU A 84 9.28 14.74 -3.92
N LYS A 85 9.35 14.32 -2.64
CA LYS A 85 10.61 14.19 -1.91
C LYS A 85 11.53 13.15 -2.51
N TYR A 86 10.99 11.97 -2.87
CA TYR A 86 11.73 10.90 -3.53
C TYR A 86 12.33 11.34 -4.86
N SER A 87 11.59 12.09 -5.67
CA SER A 87 12.05 12.59 -6.97
C SER A 87 13.20 13.59 -6.87
N ILE A 88 13.23 14.40 -5.79
CA ILE A 88 14.29 15.41 -5.56
C ILE A 88 15.52 14.78 -4.92
N SER A 89 15.32 13.88 -3.96
CA SER A 89 16.38 13.24 -3.18
C SER A 89 15.99 11.81 -2.88
N PRO A 90 16.34 10.86 -3.78
CA PRO A 90 15.94 9.46 -3.65
C PRO A 90 16.40 8.83 -2.32
N PHE A 91 15.52 8.05 -1.72
CA PHE A 91 15.75 7.27 -0.50
C PHE A 91 14.86 6.02 -0.52
N THR A 92 15.17 5.02 0.28
CA THR A 92 14.30 3.84 0.40
C THR A 92 13.20 4.10 1.42
N ALA A 93 11.95 4.15 0.95
CA ALA A 93 10.77 4.22 1.79
C ALA A 93 10.18 2.82 1.97
N VAL A 94 10.11 2.34 3.21
CA VAL A 94 9.40 1.10 3.56
C VAL A 94 8.11 1.48 4.25
N ILE A 95 6.97 1.07 3.68
CA ILE A 95 5.64 1.40 4.20
C ILE A 95 4.98 0.12 4.70
N SER A 96 4.71 0.05 6.00
CA SER A 96 3.88 -0.99 6.62
C SER A 96 2.45 -0.46 6.72
N THR A 97 1.50 -1.11 6.05
CA THR A 97 0.10 -0.69 6.07
C THR A 97 -0.85 -1.83 5.70
N HIS A 98 -2.09 -1.75 6.20
CA HIS A 98 -3.22 -2.57 5.78
C HIS A 98 -4.12 -1.85 4.76
N LEU A 99 -3.85 -0.58 4.46
CA LEU A 99 -4.60 0.22 3.47
C LEU A 99 -3.98 0.06 2.07
N ILE A 100 -4.14 -1.12 1.50
CA ILE A 100 -3.43 -1.55 0.29
C ILE A 100 -3.78 -0.71 -0.93
N GLU A 101 -5.06 -0.35 -1.12
CA GLU A 101 -5.51 0.49 -2.24
C GLU A 101 -4.81 1.85 -2.26
N GLU A 102 -4.60 2.42 -1.07
CA GLU A 102 -3.98 3.75 -0.91
C GLU A 102 -2.51 3.76 -1.35
N VAL A 103 -1.78 2.66 -1.08
CA VAL A 103 -0.35 2.57 -1.36
C VAL A 103 -0.03 1.97 -2.73
N ALA A 104 -0.96 1.24 -3.34
CA ALA A 104 -0.75 0.48 -4.58
C ALA A 104 -0.21 1.32 -5.75
N THR A 105 -0.55 2.61 -5.80
CA THR A 105 -0.16 3.53 -6.88
C THR A 105 1.23 4.15 -6.70
N VAL A 106 1.88 3.94 -5.55
CA VAL A 106 3.15 4.63 -5.21
C VAL A 106 4.30 3.67 -4.88
N ILE A 107 4.04 2.36 -4.82
CA ILE A 107 5.04 1.35 -4.46
C ILE A 107 5.60 0.64 -5.69
N GLU A 108 6.90 0.35 -5.65
CA GLU A 108 7.60 -0.44 -6.67
C GLU A 108 7.65 -1.92 -6.31
N ASN A 109 7.85 -2.23 -5.02
CA ASN A 109 8.03 -3.60 -4.53
C ASN A 109 7.04 -3.91 -3.41
N VAL A 110 6.61 -5.17 -3.36
CA VAL A 110 5.67 -5.70 -2.37
C VAL A 110 6.29 -6.85 -1.60
N ILE A 111 6.16 -6.79 -0.28
CA ILE A 111 6.45 -7.91 0.62
C ILE A 111 5.16 -8.25 1.34
N ILE A 112 4.61 -9.45 1.09
CA ILE A 112 3.42 -9.96 1.79
C ILE A 112 3.87 -10.91 2.88
N ILE A 113 3.43 -10.62 4.12
CA ILE A 113 3.75 -11.41 5.31
C ILE A 113 2.46 -12.08 5.82
N LYS A 114 2.49 -13.39 6.03
CA LYS A 114 1.42 -14.19 6.61
C LYS A 114 1.96 -15.03 7.75
N LYS A 115 1.38 -14.90 8.94
CA LYS A 115 1.79 -15.66 10.15
C LYS A 115 3.30 -15.62 10.42
N GLY A 116 3.93 -14.46 10.21
CA GLY A 116 5.37 -14.25 10.43
C GLY A 116 6.29 -14.78 9.33
N THR A 117 5.74 -15.28 8.22
CA THR A 117 6.50 -15.77 7.07
C THR A 117 6.25 -14.90 5.86
N ILE A 118 7.31 -14.59 5.11
CA ILE A 118 7.20 -13.90 3.82
C ILE A 118 6.66 -14.89 2.79
N ILE A 119 5.48 -14.61 2.23
CA ILE A 119 4.85 -15.44 1.21
C ILE A 119 5.01 -14.89 -0.20
N LYS A 120 5.24 -13.57 -0.35
CA LYS A 120 5.60 -12.91 -1.62
C LYS A 120 6.63 -11.82 -1.35
N ASN A 121 7.61 -11.69 -2.25
CA ASN A 121 8.64 -10.63 -2.25
C ASN A 121 9.05 -10.40 -3.71
N GLN A 122 8.43 -9.43 -4.36
CA GLN A 122 8.62 -9.16 -5.79
C GLN A 122 8.16 -7.74 -6.15
N SER A 123 8.36 -7.33 -7.39
CA SER A 123 7.81 -6.06 -7.87
C SER A 123 6.28 -6.07 -7.88
N CYS A 124 5.70 -4.89 -7.65
CA CYS A 124 4.24 -4.73 -7.71
C CYS A 124 3.69 -5.09 -9.10
N GLU A 125 4.41 -4.71 -10.16
CA GLU A 125 4.06 -5.01 -11.54
C GLU A 125 4.03 -6.52 -11.82
N GLU A 126 5.08 -7.26 -11.41
CA GLU A 126 5.13 -8.72 -11.55
C GLU A 126 4.00 -9.40 -10.76
N LEU A 127 3.70 -8.92 -9.55
CA LEU A 127 2.62 -9.47 -8.74
C LEU A 127 1.25 -9.25 -9.42
N LEU A 128 0.99 -8.04 -9.89
CA LEU A 128 -0.27 -7.69 -10.57
C LEU A 128 -0.42 -8.43 -11.90
N SER A 129 0.65 -8.57 -12.67
CA SER A 129 0.61 -9.30 -13.95
C SER A 129 0.41 -10.80 -13.79
N SER A 130 0.77 -11.36 -12.63
CA SER A 130 0.62 -12.79 -12.35
C SER A 130 -0.79 -13.19 -11.93
N GLY A 131 -1.67 -12.25 -11.58
CA GLY A 131 -2.97 -12.52 -11.03
C GLY A 131 -4.13 -12.12 -11.93
N TYR A 132 -5.09 -13.02 -12.15
CA TYR A 132 -6.31 -12.73 -12.86
C TYR A 132 -7.52 -13.42 -12.21
N CYS A 133 -8.71 -12.94 -12.53
CA CYS A 133 -9.93 -13.61 -12.15
C CYS A 133 -10.79 -13.91 -13.36
N ILE A 134 -11.55 -15.01 -13.25
CA ILE A 134 -12.56 -15.42 -14.22
C ILE A 134 -13.91 -15.46 -13.54
N SER A 135 -14.92 -14.92 -14.19
CA SER A 135 -16.30 -14.87 -13.70
C SER A 135 -17.27 -15.44 -14.72
N GLY A 136 -18.28 -16.15 -14.23
CA GLY A 136 -19.32 -16.76 -15.04
C GLY A 136 -20.34 -17.49 -14.17
N THR A 137 -21.16 -18.35 -14.78
CA THR A 137 -22.03 -19.25 -14.02
C THR A 137 -21.20 -20.27 -13.25
N ALA A 138 -21.70 -20.75 -12.11
CA ALA A 138 -20.97 -21.74 -11.31
C ALA A 138 -20.55 -22.96 -12.15
N SER A 139 -21.44 -23.47 -13.01
CA SER A 139 -21.12 -24.62 -13.89
C SER A 139 -20.01 -24.33 -14.90
N GLN A 140 -19.95 -23.12 -15.46
CA GLN A 140 -18.90 -22.73 -16.38
C GLN A 140 -17.54 -22.65 -15.69
N ILE A 141 -17.50 -22.01 -14.51
CA ILE A 141 -16.26 -21.89 -13.73
C ILE A 141 -15.77 -23.26 -13.25
N ASP A 142 -16.68 -24.13 -12.76
CA ASP A 142 -16.30 -25.49 -12.34
C ASP A 142 -15.77 -26.32 -13.50
N SER A 143 -16.35 -26.21 -14.68
CA SER A 143 -15.84 -26.85 -15.91
C SER A 143 -14.47 -26.34 -16.31
N TYR A 144 -14.25 -25.02 -16.22
CA TYR A 144 -12.95 -24.43 -16.48
C TYR A 144 -11.88 -24.95 -15.51
N LEU A 145 -12.16 -24.91 -14.21
CA LEU A 145 -11.24 -25.38 -13.18
C LEU A 145 -10.92 -26.88 -13.30
N PHE A 146 -11.89 -27.68 -13.70
CA PHE A 146 -11.67 -29.10 -13.95
C PHE A 146 -10.75 -29.36 -15.14
N SER A 147 -10.90 -28.60 -16.22
CA SER A 147 -10.15 -28.81 -17.47
C SER A 147 -8.75 -28.17 -17.43
N TYR A 148 -8.56 -27.03 -16.76
CA TYR A 148 -7.36 -26.21 -16.83
C TYR A 148 -6.73 -25.91 -15.47
N GLY A 149 -7.40 -26.20 -14.37
CA GLY A 149 -6.95 -25.88 -13.01
C GLY A 149 -5.64 -26.58 -12.60
N SER A 150 -5.24 -27.64 -13.28
CA SER A 150 -3.97 -28.32 -13.02
C SER A 150 -2.73 -27.57 -13.55
N SER A 151 -2.91 -26.63 -14.46
CA SER A 151 -1.83 -25.83 -15.04
C SER A 151 -1.67 -24.45 -14.40
N GLN A 152 -2.56 -24.09 -13.48
CA GLN A 152 -2.65 -22.76 -12.86
C GLN A 152 -2.88 -22.89 -11.36
N GLU A 153 -2.38 -21.95 -10.58
CA GLU A 153 -2.56 -21.95 -9.13
C GLU A 153 -3.88 -21.24 -8.77
N LEU A 154 -4.87 -22.01 -8.31
CA LEU A 154 -6.12 -21.48 -7.77
C LEU A 154 -5.86 -20.92 -6.36
N ILE A 155 -6.03 -19.61 -6.16
CA ILE A 155 -5.81 -18.94 -4.88
C ILE A 155 -7.10 -18.61 -4.12
N GLY A 156 -8.26 -18.74 -4.77
CA GLY A 156 -9.55 -18.56 -4.11
C GLY A 156 -10.74 -18.62 -5.05
N THR A 157 -11.94 -18.69 -4.48
CA THR A 157 -13.21 -18.60 -5.21
C THR A 157 -14.24 -17.85 -4.39
N ASP A 158 -15.07 -17.04 -5.04
CA ASP A 158 -16.25 -16.42 -4.47
C ASP A 158 -17.50 -16.83 -5.24
N SER A 159 -18.65 -16.90 -4.55
CA SER A 159 -19.94 -17.21 -5.17
C SER A 159 -21.02 -16.28 -4.65
N ILE A 160 -21.75 -15.66 -5.58
CA ILE A 160 -22.88 -14.79 -5.27
C ILE A 160 -24.05 -15.17 -6.17
N GLY A 161 -25.14 -15.66 -5.58
CA GLY A 161 -26.27 -16.19 -6.34
C GLY A 161 -25.85 -17.38 -7.21
N GLY A 162 -26.14 -17.38 -8.50
CA GLY A 162 -25.71 -18.40 -9.45
C GLY A 162 -24.38 -18.12 -10.15
N LEU A 163 -23.71 -17.02 -9.79
CA LEU A 163 -22.42 -16.60 -10.35
C LEU A 163 -21.27 -17.04 -9.45
N LYS A 164 -20.16 -17.40 -10.07
CA LYS A 164 -18.92 -17.76 -9.40
C LYS A 164 -17.74 -17.02 -10.02
N THR A 165 -16.80 -16.59 -9.18
CA THR A 165 -15.52 -16.02 -9.59
C THR A 165 -14.41 -16.88 -9.04
N ALA A 166 -13.45 -17.27 -9.89
CA ALA A 166 -12.22 -17.93 -9.48
C ALA A 166 -11.05 -16.97 -9.62
N TYR A 167 -10.15 -16.98 -8.64
CA TYR A 167 -8.94 -16.17 -8.58
C TYR A 167 -7.73 -17.08 -8.81
N LEU A 168 -6.91 -16.75 -9.80
CA LEU A 168 -5.84 -17.63 -10.28
C LEU A 168 -4.52 -16.85 -10.42
N LEU A 169 -3.42 -17.56 -10.20
CA LEU A 169 -2.09 -17.09 -10.59
C LEU A 169 -1.66 -17.79 -11.88
N GLY A 170 -1.07 -17.03 -12.79
CA GLY A 170 -0.63 -17.50 -14.10
C GLY A 170 -1.20 -16.63 -15.23
N THR A 171 -1.23 -17.18 -16.43
CA THR A 171 -1.79 -16.52 -17.62
C THR A 171 -3.06 -17.24 -18.05
N PRO A 172 -4.17 -16.52 -18.32
CA PRO A 172 -5.38 -17.17 -18.80
C PRO A 172 -5.17 -17.80 -20.16
N ASP A 173 -5.67 -19.02 -20.35
CA ASP A 173 -5.71 -19.64 -21.68
C ASP A 173 -6.84 -19.00 -22.51
N SER A 174 -6.48 -18.23 -23.51
CA SER A 174 -7.43 -17.51 -24.35
C SER A 174 -8.45 -18.40 -25.06
N SER A 175 -8.11 -19.66 -25.32
CA SER A 175 -9.03 -20.65 -25.93
C SER A 175 -10.06 -21.19 -24.95
N ALA A 176 -9.70 -21.25 -23.66
CA ALA A 176 -10.50 -21.85 -22.59
C ALA A 176 -11.50 -20.89 -21.96
N VAL A 177 -11.30 -19.59 -22.09
CA VAL A 177 -12.14 -18.55 -21.45
C VAL A 177 -13.29 -18.06 -22.35
N SER A 178 -13.57 -18.74 -23.45
CA SER A 178 -14.71 -18.37 -24.31
C SER A 178 -16.02 -18.41 -23.56
N GLY A 179 -16.71 -17.26 -23.47
CA GLY A 179 -17.96 -17.11 -22.72
C GLY A 179 -17.79 -16.84 -21.22
N LEU A 180 -16.55 -16.67 -20.74
CA LEU A 180 -16.23 -16.22 -19.39
C LEU A 180 -15.73 -14.77 -19.40
N GLU A 181 -15.98 -14.04 -18.35
CA GLU A 181 -15.41 -12.72 -18.14
C GLU A 181 -14.04 -12.87 -17.47
N VAL A 182 -13.01 -12.36 -18.12
CA VAL A 182 -11.62 -12.35 -17.61
C VAL A 182 -11.23 -10.93 -17.25
N SER A 183 -10.72 -10.73 -16.03
CA SER A 183 -10.21 -9.43 -15.61
C SER A 183 -8.95 -9.59 -14.75
N GLN A 184 -8.12 -8.55 -14.72
CA GLN A 184 -6.98 -8.49 -13.83
C GLN A 184 -7.43 -8.23 -12.39
N MET A 185 -6.68 -8.75 -11.44
CA MET A 185 -6.86 -8.43 -10.02
C MET A 185 -6.10 -7.15 -9.66
N ASP A 186 -6.71 -6.33 -8.79
CA ASP A 186 -6.00 -5.28 -8.09
C ASP A 186 -5.16 -5.88 -6.93
N LEU A 187 -4.24 -5.06 -6.40
CA LEU A 187 -3.34 -5.49 -5.33
C LEU A 187 -4.08 -5.92 -4.06
N GLN A 188 -5.19 -5.26 -3.74
CA GLN A 188 -5.99 -5.60 -2.57
C GLN A 188 -6.65 -6.96 -2.70
N LYS A 189 -7.25 -7.27 -3.86
CA LYS A 189 -7.81 -8.60 -4.14
C LYS A 189 -6.76 -9.70 -4.08
N LEU A 190 -5.60 -9.49 -4.72
CA LEU A 190 -4.48 -10.41 -4.66
C LEU A 190 -4.05 -10.67 -3.21
N PHE A 191 -3.86 -9.61 -2.42
CA PHE A 191 -3.50 -9.74 -1.01
C PHE A 191 -4.53 -10.56 -0.22
N ILE A 192 -5.83 -10.26 -0.37
CA ILE A 192 -6.90 -10.97 0.32
C ILE A 192 -6.87 -12.46 -0.03
N GLN A 193 -6.79 -12.82 -1.30
CA GLN A 193 -6.80 -14.21 -1.73
C GLN A 193 -5.55 -14.97 -1.26
N LEU A 194 -4.35 -14.36 -1.37
CA LEU A 194 -3.10 -14.95 -0.91
C LEU A 194 -3.03 -15.13 0.62
N THR A 195 -3.72 -14.29 1.37
CA THR A 195 -3.71 -14.36 2.83
C THR A 195 -4.83 -15.20 3.43
N ASN A 196 -5.93 -15.43 2.70
CA ASN A 196 -7.07 -16.25 3.15
C ASN A 196 -6.93 -17.74 2.81
N SER A 197 -6.06 -18.09 1.88
CA SER A 197 -5.76 -19.48 1.48
C SER A 197 -4.98 -20.28 2.52
#